data_42fbc35f0944b7af848e44b7b6e23261
#
_entry.id   42fbc35f0944b7af848e44b7b6e23261
#
_cell.length_a   1.000
_cell.length_b   1.000
_cell.length_c   1.000
_cell.angle_alpha   90.00
_cell.angle_beta   90.00
_cell.angle_gamma   90.00
#
_symmetry.space_group_name_H-M   'P 1'
#
loop_
_entity.id
_entity.type
_entity.pdbx_description
1 polymer ?
#
loop_
_entity_poly.entity_id
_entity_poly.type
_entity_poly.pdbx_seq_one_letter_code
_entity_poly.pdbx_strand_id
1 'polypeptide(L)'
;MATSNFAENRPVGFQWVMEAKARGATIIHVDPRFTRTTAVADAHVPIRPGTDIAFLGGLMRYGLENERDFREYVVAYTNAPMLTLEEFRDAGSEDGLFSGW
;
A
#
# COMPACT_ATOMS: atom_id res chain seq x y z
N MET A 1 0.36 -2.09 7.93
CA MET A 1 -1.09 -2.40 7.80
C MET A 1 -1.81 -1.09 7.61
N ALA A 2 -2.66 -0.98 6.61
CA ALA A 2 -3.35 0.26 6.29
C ALA A 2 -4.88 0.08 6.30
N THR A 3 -5.58 1.01 6.93
CA THR A 3 -7.04 1.20 6.95
C THR A 3 -7.88 -0.06 7.22
N SER A 4 -7.39 -0.94 8.06
CA SER A 4 -8.13 -2.16 8.45
C SER A 4 -7.93 -2.44 9.93
N ASN A 5 -9.01 -2.48 10.67
CA ASN A 5 -8.97 -3.01 12.04
C ASN A 5 -8.83 -4.54 12.00
N PHE A 6 -7.68 -4.98 11.54
CA PHE A 6 -7.39 -6.37 11.22
C PHE A 6 -7.55 -7.32 12.42
N ALA A 7 -7.23 -6.82 13.61
CA ALA A 7 -7.37 -7.59 14.85
C ALA A 7 -8.83 -8.00 15.14
N GLU A 8 -9.81 -7.15 14.76
CA GLU A 8 -11.23 -7.45 14.96
C GLU A 8 -11.90 -8.00 13.72
N ASN A 9 -11.51 -7.50 12.54
CA ASN A 9 -12.14 -7.87 11.28
C ASN A 9 -11.70 -9.25 10.77
N ARG A 10 -10.46 -9.63 11.02
CA ARG A 10 -9.87 -10.90 10.54
C ARG A 10 -8.98 -11.54 11.61
N PRO A 11 -9.55 -11.97 12.74
CA PRO A 11 -8.77 -12.46 13.88
C PRO A 11 -7.94 -13.71 13.55
N VAL A 12 -8.44 -14.59 12.68
CA VAL A 12 -7.70 -15.78 12.23
C VAL A 12 -6.43 -15.42 11.48
N GLY A 13 -6.46 -14.40 10.63
CA GLY A 13 -5.27 -13.90 9.94
C GLY A 13 -4.35 -13.10 10.88
N PHE A 14 -4.93 -12.44 11.86
CA PHE A 14 -4.17 -11.56 12.76
C PHE A 14 -3.20 -12.33 13.68
N GLN A 15 -3.45 -13.60 13.95
CA GLN A 15 -2.51 -14.45 14.70
C GLN A 15 -1.13 -14.48 14.05
N TRP A 16 -1.04 -14.50 12.72
CA TRP A 16 0.24 -14.51 12.00
C TRP A 16 0.99 -13.19 12.13
N VAL A 17 0.26 -12.08 12.23
CA VAL A 17 0.86 -10.76 12.52
C VAL A 17 1.48 -10.76 13.92
N MET A 18 0.78 -11.33 14.90
CA MET A 18 1.28 -11.43 16.28
C MET A 18 2.48 -12.38 16.37
N GLU A 19 2.47 -13.49 15.63
CA GLU A 19 3.61 -14.39 15.55
C GLU A 19 4.83 -13.71 14.91
N ALA A 20 4.62 -12.96 13.82
CA ALA A 20 5.70 -12.19 13.20
C ALA A 20 6.28 -11.15 14.19
N LYS A 21 5.42 -10.47 14.95
CA LYS A 21 5.85 -9.54 16.00
C LYS A 21 6.69 -10.25 17.07
N ALA A 22 6.25 -11.42 17.53
CA ALA A 22 7.00 -12.21 18.50
C ALA A 22 8.38 -12.63 17.99
N ARG A 23 8.55 -12.72 16.68
CA ARG A 23 9.83 -12.97 16.00
C ARG A 23 10.63 -11.71 15.70
N GLY A 24 10.22 -10.55 16.20
CA GLY A 24 10.93 -9.29 16.07
C GLY A 24 10.51 -8.43 14.86
N ALA A 25 9.42 -8.75 14.19
CA ALA A 25 8.91 -7.90 13.12
C ALA A 25 8.29 -6.60 13.68
N THR A 26 8.56 -5.47 13.03
CA THR A 26 7.96 -4.18 13.36
C THR A 26 6.59 -4.05 12.69
N ILE A 27 5.58 -3.76 13.48
CA ILE A 27 4.21 -3.53 13.01
C ILE A 27 3.92 -2.04 12.96
N ILE A 28 3.72 -1.51 11.76
CA ILE A 28 3.27 -0.14 11.53
C ILE A 28 1.80 -0.20 11.13
N HIS A 29 0.95 0.49 11.86
CA HIS A 29 -0.47 0.60 11.57
C HIS A 29 -0.81 1.99 11.07
N VAL A 30 -1.41 2.06 9.88
CA VAL A 30 -1.82 3.31 9.23
C VAL A 30 -3.34 3.33 9.20
N ASP A 31 -3.96 4.16 10.02
CA ASP A 31 -5.42 4.23 10.13
C ASP A 31 -5.81 5.60 10.70
N PRO A 32 -6.89 6.23 10.22
CA PRO A 32 -7.39 7.47 10.81
C PRO A 32 -7.86 7.31 12.27
N ARG A 33 -8.17 6.10 12.69
CA ARG A 33 -8.65 5.80 14.04
C ARG A 33 -7.66 4.95 14.82
N PHE A 34 -7.64 5.16 16.13
CA PHE A 34 -6.99 4.22 17.03
C PHE A 34 -7.89 2.99 17.24
N THR A 35 -7.43 1.82 16.83
CA THR A 35 -8.18 0.56 16.88
C THR A 35 -7.45 -0.49 17.71
N ARG A 36 -8.04 -1.68 17.87
CA ARG A 36 -7.36 -2.80 18.54
C ARG A 36 -6.10 -3.25 17.82
N THR A 37 -6.07 -3.10 16.49
CA THR A 37 -4.83 -3.33 15.72
C THR A 37 -3.76 -2.31 16.10
N THR A 38 -4.14 -1.05 16.30
CA THR A 38 -3.22 0.02 16.72
C THR A 38 -2.62 -0.28 18.10
N ALA A 39 -3.43 -0.82 19.02
CA ALA A 39 -2.99 -1.13 20.38
C ALA A 39 -1.82 -2.11 20.45
N VAL A 40 -1.63 -2.94 19.45
CA VAL A 40 -0.54 -3.91 19.36
C VAL A 40 0.53 -3.53 18.34
N ALA A 41 0.35 -2.45 17.61
CA ALA A 41 1.34 -1.95 16.65
C ALA A 41 2.50 -1.24 17.39
N ASP A 42 3.66 -1.23 16.76
CA ASP A 42 4.85 -0.54 17.27
C ASP A 42 4.82 0.95 16.91
N ALA A 43 4.14 1.28 15.80
CA ALA A 43 3.91 2.66 15.39
C ALA A 43 2.50 2.83 14.81
N HIS A 44 1.87 3.96 15.13
CA HIS A 44 0.60 4.39 14.54
C HIS A 44 0.81 5.65 13.72
N VAL A 45 0.39 5.59 12.47
CA VAL A 45 0.42 6.73 11.54
C VAL A 45 -1.02 7.12 11.23
N PRO A 46 -1.54 8.16 11.89
CA PRO A 46 -2.88 8.64 11.59
C PRO A 46 -2.90 9.36 10.25
N ILE A 47 -3.72 8.89 9.33
CA ILE A 47 -3.96 9.54 8.05
C ILE A 47 -5.35 10.15 8.01
N ARG A 48 -5.56 11.16 7.15
CA ARG A 48 -6.90 11.69 6.91
C ARG A 48 -7.72 10.67 6.10
N PRO A 49 -8.99 10.40 6.45
CA PRO A 49 -9.85 9.56 5.60
C PRO A 49 -9.87 10.06 4.16
N GLY A 50 -9.77 9.12 3.21
CA GLY A 50 -9.71 9.42 1.77
C GLY A 50 -8.32 9.79 1.22
N THR A 51 -7.26 9.71 2.03
CA THR A 51 -5.88 10.00 1.57
C THR A 51 -5.05 8.74 1.33
N ASP A 52 -5.65 7.57 1.30
CA ASP A 52 -4.97 6.29 1.09
C ASP A 52 -4.18 6.27 -0.21
N ILE A 53 -4.77 6.79 -1.29
CA ILE A 53 -4.12 6.87 -2.61
C ILE A 53 -2.86 7.75 -2.54
N ALA A 54 -2.95 8.91 -1.89
CA ALA A 54 -1.81 9.80 -1.72
C ALA A 54 -0.70 9.15 -0.87
N PHE A 55 -1.09 8.46 0.20
CA PHE A 55 -0.15 7.73 1.07
C PHE A 55 0.58 6.62 0.31
N LEU A 56 -0.17 5.76 -0.41
CA LEU A 56 0.41 4.66 -1.19
C LEU A 56 1.25 5.18 -2.36
N GLY A 57 0.78 6.24 -3.04
CA GLY A 57 1.55 6.91 -4.09
C GLY A 57 2.88 7.47 -3.56
N GLY A 58 2.87 8.04 -2.36
CA GLY A 58 4.08 8.51 -1.69
C GLY A 58 5.07 7.39 -1.38
N LEU A 59 4.58 6.22 -0.95
CA LEU A 59 5.43 5.04 -0.73
C LEU A 59 6.04 4.52 -2.02
N MET A 60 5.25 4.43 -3.10
CA MET A 60 5.75 4.03 -4.41
C MET A 60 6.81 5.00 -4.94
N ARG A 61 6.53 6.30 -4.83
CA ARG A 61 7.48 7.33 -5.23
C ARG A 61 8.80 7.19 -4.46
N TYR A 62 8.74 7.04 -3.15
CA TYR A 62 9.93 6.84 -2.32
C TYR A 62 10.73 5.60 -2.75
N GLY A 63 10.02 4.50 -3.05
CA GLY A 63 10.65 3.27 -3.56
C GLY A 63 11.40 3.49 -4.86
N LEU A 64 10.77 4.18 -5.81
CA LEU A 64 11.36 4.46 -7.12
C LEU A 64 12.53 5.47 -7.03
N GLU A 65 12.37 6.58 -6.30
CA GLU A 65 13.42 7.59 -6.13
C GLU A 65 14.67 7.06 -5.42
N ASN A 66 14.51 6.05 -4.57
CA ASN A 66 15.61 5.45 -3.81
C ASN A 66 16.04 4.08 -4.35
N GLU A 67 15.61 3.71 -5.56
CA GLU A 67 15.96 2.46 -6.23
C GLU A 67 15.73 1.22 -5.35
N ARG A 68 14.61 1.20 -4.59
CA ARG A 68 14.23 0.12 -3.69
C ARG A 68 13.22 -0.87 -4.31
N ASP A 69 13.05 -0.79 -5.62
CA ASP A 69 12.24 -1.73 -6.38
C ASP A 69 13.00 -3.06 -6.56
N PHE A 70 12.25 -4.15 -6.66
CA PHE A 70 12.80 -5.44 -7.06
C PHE A 70 12.88 -5.50 -8.58
N ARG A 71 13.95 -4.92 -9.12
CA ARG A 71 14.12 -4.62 -10.55
C ARG A 71 13.99 -5.86 -11.46
N GLU A 72 14.54 -6.98 -11.05
CA GLU A 72 14.42 -8.23 -11.82
C GLU A 72 12.96 -8.65 -12.00
N TYR A 73 12.16 -8.56 -10.94
CA TYR A 73 10.75 -8.86 -10.99
C TYR A 73 9.99 -7.85 -11.84
N VAL A 74 10.26 -6.56 -11.63
CA VAL A 74 9.60 -5.47 -12.37
C VAL A 74 9.82 -5.61 -13.87
N VAL A 75 11.06 -5.90 -14.30
CA VAL A 75 11.40 -6.07 -15.72
C VAL A 75 10.78 -7.34 -16.31
N ALA A 76 10.78 -8.46 -15.57
CA ALA A 76 10.34 -9.74 -16.10
C ALA A 76 8.81 -9.92 -16.10
N TYR A 77 8.10 -9.32 -15.17
CA TYR A 77 6.70 -9.64 -14.90
C TYR A 77 5.73 -8.46 -14.95
N THR A 78 6.20 -7.25 -15.28
CA THR A 78 5.34 -6.08 -15.41
C THR A 78 5.56 -5.35 -16.72
N ASN A 79 4.70 -4.39 -17.02
CA ASN A 79 4.86 -3.49 -18.18
C ASN A 79 5.66 -2.21 -17.85
N ALA A 80 6.21 -2.10 -16.65
CA ALA A 80 6.96 -0.91 -16.23
C ALA A 80 8.20 -0.58 -17.11
N PRO A 81 8.92 -1.57 -17.70
CA PRO A 81 10.03 -1.27 -18.60
C PRO A 81 9.61 -0.86 -20.02
N MET A 82 8.31 -0.87 -20.33
CA MET A 82 7.83 -0.45 -21.65
C MET A 82 7.92 1.07 -21.79
N LEU A 83 8.42 1.51 -22.94
CA LEU A 83 8.36 2.92 -23.30
C LEU A 83 6.93 3.29 -23.68
N THR A 84 6.41 4.36 -23.10
CA THR A 84 5.14 4.95 -23.52
C THR A 84 5.37 5.88 -24.70
N LEU A 85 4.49 5.81 -25.69
CA LEU A 85 4.47 6.77 -26.79
C LEU A 85 3.97 8.14 -26.29
N GLU A 86 4.37 9.22 -26.95
CA GLU A 86 3.87 10.58 -26.63
C GLU A 86 2.34 10.68 -26.77
N GLU A 87 1.74 9.86 -27.63
CA GLU A 87 0.30 9.79 -27.87
C GLU A 87 -0.44 8.91 -26.85
N PHE A 88 0.28 8.28 -25.92
CA PHE A 88 -0.33 7.42 -24.91
C PHE A 88 -1.27 8.24 -24.03
N ARG A 89 -2.51 7.77 -23.92
CA ARG A 89 -3.53 8.34 -23.05
C ARG A 89 -3.94 7.31 -22.03
N ASP A 90 -4.03 7.71 -20.78
CA ASP A 90 -4.58 6.88 -19.74
C ASP A 90 -6.10 7.03 -19.62
N ALA A 91 -6.73 6.16 -18.83
CA ALA A 91 -8.16 6.19 -18.60
C ALA A 91 -8.64 7.52 -17.98
N GLY A 92 -7.79 8.20 -17.22
CA GLY A 92 -8.10 9.48 -16.61
C GLY A 92 -8.13 10.62 -17.66
N SER A 93 -7.26 10.55 -18.67
CA SER A 93 -7.24 11.55 -19.76
C SER A 93 -8.38 11.37 -20.77
N GLU A 94 -9.05 10.23 -20.76
CA GLU A 94 -10.20 9.89 -21.62
C GLU A 94 -11.54 9.93 -20.85
N ASP A 95 -11.67 10.83 -19.87
CA ASP A 95 -12.87 10.99 -19.03
C ASP A 95 -13.35 9.69 -18.37
N GLY A 96 -12.43 8.79 -18.05
CA GLY A 96 -12.76 7.51 -17.45
C GLY A 96 -13.42 6.53 -18.41
N LEU A 97 -13.18 6.65 -19.71
CA LEU A 97 -13.78 5.81 -20.75
C LEU A 97 -13.69 4.31 -20.45
N PHE A 98 -12.60 3.88 -19.78
CA PHE A 98 -12.39 2.49 -19.39
C PHE A 98 -12.80 2.19 -17.95
N SER A 99 -13.20 3.18 -17.16
CA SER A 99 -13.68 3.03 -15.79
C SER A 99 -15.20 2.91 -15.68
N GLY A 100 -15.91 3.04 -16.78
CA GLY A 100 -17.38 3.05 -16.86
C GLY A 100 -18.03 1.69 -17.03
N TRP A 101 -17.48 0.67 -16.38
CA TRP A 101 -18.07 -0.68 -16.35
C TRP A 101 -19.10 -0.81 -15.26
#